data_adb742bca3e87d60e7b0ca51500b04ea
#
_entry.id   adb742bca3e87d60e7b0ca51500b04ea
#
_cell.length_a   1.000
_cell.length_b   1.000
_cell.length_c   1.000
_cell.angle_alpha   90.00
_cell.angle_beta   90.00
_cell.angle_gamma   90.00
#
_symmetry.space_group_name_H-M   'P 1'
#
loop_
_entity.id
_entity.type
_entity.pdbx_description
1 polymer ?
#
loop_
_entity_poly.entity_id
_entity_poly.type
_entity_poly.pdbx_seq_one_letter_code
_entity_poly.pdbx_strand_id
1 'polypeptide(L)'
;MTAPTDEPRVQLPTDQDLVLKVIPMPGDCNANGDIFGGWVMAQVDLAGSVVPARYTQGRMATVAVNEFVFKQPVRVGDILSFFSTVSRIGRTSITVKVEVYAERFSRQGQYIKVTEASLTYVAIDDNGKPREIPKMDPAAAI
;
A
#
# COMPACT_ATOMS: atom_id res chain seq x y z
N MET A 1 27.63 10.76 1.76
CA MET A 1 26.21 11.13 1.79
C MET A 1 25.74 11.14 3.23
N THR A 2 25.30 12.26 3.68
CA THR A 2 24.77 12.41 5.04
C THR A 2 23.29 12.04 5.03
N ALA A 3 22.90 11.07 5.85
CA ALA A 3 21.51 10.78 6.05
C ALA A 3 20.84 11.95 6.78
N PRO A 4 19.59 12.31 6.42
CA PRO A 4 18.85 13.29 7.21
C PRO A 4 18.76 12.82 8.66
N THR A 5 19.13 13.69 9.59
CA THR A 5 19.15 13.33 11.02
C THR A 5 17.80 13.55 11.70
N ASP A 6 16.91 14.28 11.05
CA ASP A 6 15.65 14.75 11.60
C ASP A 6 14.41 14.10 11.01
N GLU A 7 14.57 13.04 10.20
CA GLU A 7 13.42 12.23 9.75
C GLU A 7 12.78 11.54 10.97
N PRO A 8 11.46 11.69 11.16
CA PRO A 8 10.80 11.06 12.30
C PRO A 8 10.87 9.53 12.20
N ARG A 9 11.45 8.91 13.21
CA ARG A 9 11.47 7.44 13.31
C ARG A 9 10.17 6.94 13.89
N VAL A 10 9.71 5.81 13.36
CA VAL A 10 8.48 5.17 13.81
C VAL A 10 8.72 3.68 14.00
N GLN A 11 7.76 3.03 14.65
CA GLN A 11 7.73 1.57 14.72
C GLN A 11 6.79 1.05 13.65
N LEU A 12 7.10 -0.12 13.09
CA LEU A 12 6.20 -0.78 12.15
C LEU A 12 4.92 -1.19 12.86
N PRO A 13 3.77 -1.12 12.16
CA PRO A 13 2.51 -1.61 12.73
C PRO A 13 2.60 -3.09 13.11
N THR A 14 1.96 -3.46 14.22
CA THR A 14 1.86 -4.85 14.67
C THR A 14 0.47 -5.42 14.54
N ASP A 15 -0.52 -4.56 14.23
CA ASP A 15 -1.95 -4.90 14.14
C ASP A 15 -2.47 -4.86 12.70
N GLN A 16 -1.58 -4.77 11.73
CA GLN A 16 -1.93 -4.69 10.31
C GLN A 16 -1.17 -5.76 9.53
N ASP A 17 -1.72 -6.17 8.39
CA ASP A 17 -1.07 -7.12 7.50
C ASP A 17 0.05 -6.45 6.70
N LEU A 18 1.23 -7.05 6.75
CA LEU A 18 2.30 -6.74 5.80
C LEU A 18 1.94 -7.42 4.48
N VAL A 19 1.61 -6.65 3.47
CA VAL A 19 1.08 -7.17 2.22
C VAL A 19 2.06 -7.10 1.05
N LEU A 20 3.08 -6.27 1.16
CA LEU A 20 4.11 -6.14 0.13
C LEU A 20 5.39 -5.62 0.76
N LYS A 21 6.51 -6.18 0.32
CA LYS A 21 7.83 -5.65 0.66
C LYS A 21 8.65 -5.61 -0.62
N VAL A 22 9.20 -4.44 -0.95
CA VAL A 22 9.87 -4.24 -2.22
C VAL A 22 11.01 -3.25 -2.08
N ILE A 23 12.02 -3.42 -2.92
CA ILE A 23 13.20 -2.56 -2.97
C ILE A 23 13.21 -1.86 -4.34
N PRO A 24 13.05 -0.53 -4.39
CA PRO A 24 13.18 0.19 -5.64
C PRO A 24 14.63 0.17 -6.14
N MET A 25 14.77 0.22 -7.44
CA MET A 25 16.07 0.13 -8.10
C MET A 25 16.47 1.49 -8.68
N PRO A 26 17.77 1.69 -9.04
CA PRO A 26 18.23 2.96 -9.60
C PRO A 26 17.42 3.41 -10.83
N GLY A 27 16.94 2.47 -11.65
CA GLY A 27 16.10 2.78 -12.81
C GLY A 27 14.73 3.37 -12.48
N ASP A 28 14.33 3.33 -11.22
CA ASP A 28 13.05 3.88 -10.75
C ASP A 28 13.17 5.32 -10.25
N CYS A 29 14.36 5.91 -10.33
CA CYS A 29 14.63 7.27 -9.89
C CYS A 29 14.21 8.33 -10.90
N ASN A 30 13.77 9.46 -10.38
CA ASN A 30 13.62 10.70 -11.13
C ASN A 30 14.95 11.46 -11.19
N ALA A 31 14.92 12.63 -11.85
CA ALA A 31 16.11 13.46 -12.02
C ALA A 31 16.66 14.01 -10.69
N ASN A 32 15.84 14.05 -9.64
CA ASN A 32 16.27 14.50 -8.33
C ASN A 32 16.99 13.42 -7.52
N GLY A 33 17.06 12.19 -8.04
CA GLY A 33 17.63 11.06 -7.30
C GLY A 33 16.65 10.39 -6.35
N ASP A 34 15.40 10.79 -6.35
CA ASP A 34 14.33 10.16 -5.58
C ASP A 34 13.55 9.19 -6.47
N ILE A 35 12.93 8.19 -5.86
CA ILE A 35 12.06 7.26 -6.58
C ILE A 35 10.82 8.02 -7.09
N PHE A 36 10.43 7.77 -8.34
CA PHE A 36 9.22 8.37 -8.91
C PHE A 36 8.01 8.10 -8.01
N GLY A 37 7.23 9.17 -7.73
CA GLY A 37 5.98 9.04 -7.00
C GLY A 37 5.02 8.07 -7.66
N GLY A 38 4.96 8.07 -9.00
CA GLY A 38 4.12 7.14 -9.76
C GLY A 38 4.52 5.68 -9.57
N TRP A 39 5.81 5.39 -9.42
CA TRP A 39 6.27 4.05 -9.09
C TRP A 39 5.74 3.61 -7.72
N VAL A 40 5.82 4.50 -6.72
CA VAL A 40 5.30 4.22 -5.38
C VAL A 40 3.78 4.03 -5.43
N MET A 41 3.07 4.87 -6.19
CA MET A 41 1.62 4.76 -6.34
C MET A 41 1.21 3.41 -6.93
N ALA A 42 1.96 2.93 -7.95
CA ALA A 42 1.70 1.61 -8.53
C ALA A 42 1.87 0.49 -7.51
N GLN A 43 2.90 0.56 -6.68
CA GLN A 43 3.14 -0.43 -5.63
C GLN A 43 2.05 -0.36 -4.56
N VAL A 44 1.57 0.83 -4.23
CA VAL A 44 0.48 1.02 -3.27
C VAL A 44 -0.81 0.38 -3.79
N ASP A 45 -1.10 0.50 -5.09
CA ASP A 45 -2.27 -0.14 -5.69
C ASP A 45 -2.15 -1.67 -5.61
N LEU A 46 -0.98 -2.22 -5.96
CA LEU A 46 -0.73 -3.66 -5.82
C LEU A 46 -0.92 -4.11 -4.38
N ALA A 47 -0.30 -3.42 -3.44
CA ALA A 47 -0.38 -3.75 -2.02
C ALA A 47 -1.83 -3.65 -1.51
N GLY A 48 -2.54 -2.61 -1.92
CA GLY A 48 -3.91 -2.37 -1.50
C GLY A 48 -4.88 -3.43 -1.98
N SER A 49 -4.57 -4.12 -3.08
CA SER A 49 -5.44 -5.14 -3.67
C SER A 49 -5.41 -6.48 -2.92
N VAL A 50 -4.39 -6.72 -2.11
CA VAL A 50 -4.14 -8.05 -1.52
C VAL A 50 -5.27 -8.46 -0.58
N VAL A 51 -5.64 -7.61 0.36
CA VAL A 51 -6.69 -7.92 1.33
C VAL A 51 -8.08 -7.92 0.68
N PRO A 52 -8.46 -6.91 -0.15
CA PRO A 52 -9.73 -6.96 -0.85
C PRO A 52 -9.95 -8.23 -1.68
N ALA A 53 -8.90 -8.78 -2.28
CA ALA A 53 -9.03 -10.00 -3.07
C ALA A 53 -9.56 -11.17 -2.25
N ARG A 54 -9.23 -11.24 -0.97
CA ARG A 54 -9.73 -12.29 -0.08
C ARG A 54 -11.23 -12.19 0.15
N TYR A 55 -11.77 -10.96 0.15
CA TYR A 55 -13.21 -10.71 0.37
C TYR A 55 -14.01 -10.83 -0.91
N THR A 56 -13.49 -10.30 -2.02
CA THR A 56 -14.22 -10.28 -3.28
C THR A 56 -14.23 -11.63 -3.98
N GLN A 57 -13.21 -12.44 -3.78
CA GLN A 57 -13.07 -13.80 -4.34
C GLN A 57 -13.34 -13.82 -5.85
N GLY A 58 -12.59 -13.03 -6.59
CA GLY A 58 -12.73 -12.96 -8.03
C GLY A 58 -12.29 -11.60 -8.55
N ARG A 59 -12.83 -11.24 -9.69
CA ARG A 59 -12.45 -10.02 -10.37
C ARG A 59 -12.85 -8.77 -9.56
N MET A 60 -11.96 -7.82 -9.52
CA MET A 60 -12.23 -6.50 -8.92
C MET A 60 -11.46 -5.45 -9.68
N ALA A 61 -11.87 -4.20 -9.54
CA ALA A 61 -11.23 -3.06 -10.16
C ALA A 61 -10.94 -1.99 -9.12
N THR A 62 -9.81 -1.32 -9.25
CA THR A 62 -9.52 -0.11 -8.49
C THR A 62 -10.35 1.02 -9.06
N VAL A 63 -11.19 1.64 -8.25
CA VAL A 63 -12.09 2.70 -8.72
C VAL A 63 -11.75 4.06 -8.14
N ALA A 64 -11.03 4.11 -7.04
CA ALA A 64 -10.63 5.38 -6.44
C ALA A 64 -9.36 5.22 -5.63
N VAL A 65 -8.52 6.23 -5.71
CA VAL A 65 -7.38 6.41 -4.82
C VAL A 65 -7.55 7.77 -4.18
N ASN A 66 -7.78 7.79 -2.89
CA ASN A 66 -8.03 9.02 -2.14
C ASN A 66 -6.90 9.27 -1.15
N GLU A 67 -6.70 10.53 -0.83
CA GLU A 67 -5.79 10.93 0.24
C GLU A 67 -4.38 10.34 0.09
N PHE A 68 -3.88 10.29 -1.15
CA PHE A 68 -2.52 9.83 -1.38
C PHE A 68 -1.55 10.93 -0.93
N VAL A 69 -0.82 10.69 0.16
CA VAL A 69 0.06 11.67 0.76
C VAL A 69 1.48 11.14 0.83
N PHE A 70 2.43 11.88 0.27
CA PHE A 70 3.85 11.62 0.43
C PHE A 70 4.38 12.43 1.60
N LYS A 71 4.85 11.75 2.63
CA LYS A 71 5.39 12.38 3.84
C LYS A 71 6.89 12.57 3.77
N GLN A 72 7.57 11.63 3.15
CA GLN A 72 9.03 11.63 2.96
C GLN A 72 9.35 11.06 1.60
N PRO A 73 10.44 11.51 0.95
CA PRO A 73 10.85 10.92 -0.32
C PRO A 73 11.32 9.47 -0.13
N VAL A 74 11.11 8.67 -1.16
CA VAL A 74 11.63 7.30 -1.23
C VAL A 74 12.94 7.34 -2.01
N ARG A 75 13.94 6.64 -1.54
CA ARG A 75 15.30 6.68 -2.11
C ARG A 75 15.76 5.31 -2.54
N VAL A 76 16.73 5.30 -3.46
CA VAL A 76 17.43 4.07 -3.82
C VAL A 76 18.08 3.48 -2.57
N GLY A 77 17.97 2.17 -2.41
CA GLY A 77 18.47 1.47 -1.23
C GLY A 77 17.46 1.32 -0.12
N ASP A 78 16.33 2.02 -0.20
CA ASP A 78 15.25 1.82 0.77
C ASP A 78 14.62 0.45 0.62
N ILE A 79 14.25 -0.14 1.74
CA ILE A 79 13.36 -1.31 1.78
C ILE A 79 11.98 -0.80 2.17
N LEU A 80 11.01 -0.96 1.28
CA LEU A 80 9.65 -0.48 1.52
C LEU A 80 8.78 -1.61 2.04
N SER A 81 8.07 -1.35 3.13
CA SER A 81 7.09 -2.25 3.72
C SER A 81 5.72 -1.62 3.66
N PHE A 82 4.75 -2.33 3.09
CA PHE A 82 3.40 -1.87 2.86
C PHE A 82 2.45 -2.63 3.78
N PHE A 83 1.70 -1.90 4.57
CA PHE A 83 0.72 -2.44 5.50
C PHE A 83 -0.68 -2.01 5.08
N SER A 84 -1.65 -2.92 5.22
CA SER A 84 -3.01 -2.68 4.79
C SER A 84 -3.99 -2.94 5.92
N THR A 85 -5.00 -2.07 6.01
CA THR A 85 -6.11 -2.21 6.95
C THR A 85 -7.40 -1.95 6.20
N VAL A 86 -8.39 -2.82 6.39
CA VAL A 86 -9.73 -2.58 5.84
C VAL A 86 -10.39 -1.47 6.65
N SER A 87 -10.82 -0.41 5.97
CA SER A 87 -11.51 0.70 6.62
C SER A 87 -13.03 0.64 6.41
N ARG A 88 -13.50 -0.01 5.33
CA ARG A 88 -14.92 -0.13 5.07
C ARG A 88 -15.20 -1.28 4.09
N ILE A 89 -16.26 -2.03 4.35
CA ILE A 89 -16.81 -3.01 3.40
C ILE A 89 -18.23 -2.59 3.08
N GLY A 90 -18.49 -2.29 1.80
CA GLY A 90 -19.82 -1.99 1.30
C GLY A 90 -20.41 -3.22 0.61
N ARG A 91 -21.54 -3.01 -0.07
CA ARG A 91 -22.22 -4.10 -0.77
C ARG A 91 -21.40 -4.63 -1.96
N THR A 92 -20.78 -3.72 -2.71
CA THR A 92 -19.99 -4.05 -3.90
C THR A 92 -18.55 -3.59 -3.81
N SER A 93 -18.20 -2.81 -2.80
CA SER A 93 -16.90 -2.16 -2.69
C SER A 93 -16.24 -2.44 -1.35
N ILE A 94 -14.92 -2.34 -1.35
CA ILE A 94 -14.11 -2.43 -0.14
C ILE A 94 -13.06 -1.33 -0.20
N THR A 95 -12.91 -0.62 0.90
CA THR A 95 -11.91 0.45 1.04
C THR A 95 -10.86 0.03 2.04
N VAL A 96 -9.61 0.21 1.65
CA VAL A 96 -8.46 -0.09 2.49
C VAL A 96 -7.60 1.14 2.67
N LYS A 97 -6.93 1.20 3.81
CA LYS A 97 -5.86 2.16 4.06
C LYS A 97 -4.54 1.43 3.90
N VAL A 98 -3.65 2.00 3.10
CA VAL A 98 -2.29 1.47 2.91
C VAL A 98 -1.31 2.46 3.52
N GLU A 99 -0.42 1.96 4.37
CA GLU A 99 0.66 2.72 4.96
C GLU A 99 1.98 2.14 4.49
N VAL A 100 2.90 3.02 4.08
CA VAL A 100 4.19 2.62 3.54
C VAL A 100 5.30 3.13 4.43
N TYR A 101 6.18 2.23 4.82
CA TYR A 101 7.33 2.53 5.67
C TYR A 101 8.60 2.20 4.92
N ALA A 102 9.62 3.04 5.09
CA ALA A 102 10.94 2.81 4.50
C ALA A 102 11.95 2.50 5.60
N GLU A 103 12.78 1.52 5.30
CA GLU A 103 14.00 1.25 6.05
C GLU A 103 15.14 1.75 5.19
N ARG A 104 15.82 2.82 5.63
CA ARG A 104 16.89 3.46 4.86
C ARG A 104 18.13 2.57 4.82
N PHE A 105 18.80 2.57 3.68
CA PHE A 105 20.06 1.83 3.52
C PHE A 105 21.11 2.25 4.59
N SER A 106 21.18 3.54 4.86
CA SER A 106 22.14 4.10 5.82
C SER A 106 21.75 3.88 7.28
N ARG A 107 20.54 3.43 7.56
CA ARG A 107 20.00 3.28 8.91
C ARG A 107 19.11 2.04 9.00
N GLN A 108 19.69 0.89 8.70
CA GLN A 108 18.97 -0.36 8.72
C GLN A 108 18.46 -0.69 10.13
N GLY A 109 17.25 -1.22 10.20
CA GLY A 109 16.56 -1.47 11.46
C GLY A 109 15.78 -0.28 11.99
N GLN A 110 15.83 0.88 11.31
CA GLN A 110 15.07 2.07 11.67
C GLN A 110 14.09 2.41 10.55
N TYR A 111 12.87 2.75 10.91
CA TYR A 111 11.78 2.91 9.96
C TYR A 111 11.23 4.32 9.99
N ILE A 112 10.85 4.83 8.82
CA ILE A 112 10.13 6.09 8.68
C ILE A 112 8.87 5.85 7.86
N LYS A 113 7.83 6.62 8.14
CA LYS A 113 6.60 6.54 7.36
C LYS A 113 6.74 7.47 6.16
N VAL A 114 6.65 6.91 4.95
CA VAL A 114 6.88 7.68 3.73
C VAL A 114 5.60 8.05 3.00
N THR A 115 4.56 7.23 3.12
CA THR A 115 3.34 7.41 2.35
C THR A 115 2.16 6.77 3.06
N GLU A 116 0.98 7.33 2.84
CA GLU A 116 -0.29 6.68 3.16
C GLU A 116 -1.34 7.03 2.11
N ALA A 117 -2.26 6.12 1.89
CA ALA A 117 -3.33 6.31 0.92
C ALA A 117 -4.55 5.48 1.30
N SER A 118 -5.70 5.92 0.80
CA SER A 118 -6.95 5.17 0.88
C SER A 118 -7.34 4.75 -0.53
N LEU A 119 -7.65 3.46 -0.73
CA LEU A 119 -8.02 2.92 -2.04
C LEU A 119 -9.34 2.18 -1.94
N THR A 120 -10.18 2.35 -2.95
CA THR A 120 -11.45 1.63 -3.04
C THR A 120 -11.44 0.70 -4.24
N TYR A 121 -11.80 -0.54 -3.99
CA TYR A 121 -11.93 -1.60 -4.99
C TYR A 121 -13.39 -2.03 -5.09
N VAL A 122 -13.83 -2.31 -6.30
CA VAL A 122 -15.19 -2.79 -6.55
C VAL A 122 -15.11 -4.18 -7.13
N ALA A 123 -15.85 -5.12 -6.53
CA ALA A 123 -16.02 -6.45 -7.09
C ALA A 123 -16.80 -6.34 -8.41
N ILE A 124 -16.30 -6.96 -9.47
CA ILE A 124 -16.89 -6.89 -10.79
C ILE A 124 -17.18 -8.28 -11.36
N ASP A 125 -18.17 -8.35 -12.23
CA ASP A 125 -18.49 -9.57 -12.98
C ASP A 125 -17.65 -9.63 -14.27
N ASP A 126 -17.90 -10.66 -15.10
CA ASP A 126 -17.17 -10.87 -16.34
C ASP A 126 -17.41 -9.76 -17.38
N ASN A 127 -18.46 -8.98 -17.21
CA ASN A 127 -18.75 -7.82 -18.06
C ASN A 127 -18.23 -6.52 -17.48
N GLY A 128 -17.49 -6.58 -16.38
CA GLY A 128 -16.95 -5.40 -15.72
C GLY A 128 -17.95 -4.61 -14.89
N LYS A 129 -19.13 -5.19 -14.63
CA LYS A 129 -20.16 -4.51 -13.83
C LYS A 129 -20.03 -4.89 -12.35
N PRO A 130 -20.40 -3.96 -11.43
CA PRO A 130 -20.34 -4.26 -10.01
C PRO A 130 -21.17 -5.50 -9.65
N ARG A 131 -20.62 -6.32 -8.76
CA ARG A 131 -21.31 -7.47 -8.16
C ARG A 131 -21.19 -7.39 -6.65
N GLU A 132 -22.10 -8.06 -5.96
CA GLU A 132 -22.04 -8.09 -4.51
C GLU A 132 -20.82 -8.87 -4.04
N ILE A 133 -20.18 -8.32 -3.00
CA ILE A 133 -19.11 -9.03 -2.30
C ILE A 133 -19.73 -10.23 -1.57
N PRO A 134 -19.18 -11.44 -1.74
CA PRO A 134 -19.70 -12.60 -1.05
C PRO A 134 -19.69 -12.40 0.47
N LYS A 135 -20.72 -12.90 1.15
CA LYS A 135 -20.72 -12.92 2.60
C LYS A 135 -19.68 -13.91 3.08
N MET A 136 -18.77 -13.44 3.93
CA MET A 136 -17.79 -14.33 4.52
C MET A 136 -18.41 -15.08 5.69
N ASP A 137 -18.18 -16.40 5.71
CA ASP A 137 -18.39 -17.19 6.91
C ASP A 137 -17.37 -16.74 7.96
N PRO A 138 -17.81 -16.33 9.16
CA PRO A 138 -16.86 -15.94 10.22
C PRO A 138 -15.82 -17.02 10.52
N ALA A 139 -16.16 -18.30 10.32
CA ALA A 139 -15.20 -19.39 10.52
C ALA A 139 -14.15 -19.48 9.41
N ALA A 140 -14.41 -18.88 8.25
CA ALA A 140 -13.47 -18.81 7.13
C ALA A 140 -12.72 -17.48 7.08
N ALA A 141 -12.96 -16.56 8.01
CA ALA A 141 -12.29 -15.28 8.09
C ALA A 141 -10.80 -15.49 8.36
N ILE A 142 -9.99 -14.78 7.64
CA ILE A 142 -8.53 -14.91 7.67
C ILE A 142 -7.95 -13.94 8.68
#